data_cf6835d0a37ee80f574994c6211712e3
#
_entry.id   cf6835d0a37ee80f574994c6211712e3
#
_cell.length_a   1.000
_cell.length_b   1.000
_cell.length_c   1.000
_cell.angle_alpha   90.00
_cell.angle_beta   90.00
_cell.angle_gamma   90.00
#
_symmetry.space_group_name_H-M   'P 1'
#
loop_
_entity.id
_entity.type
_entity.pdbx_description
1 polymer ?
#
loop_
_entity_poly.entity_id
_entity_poly.type
_entity_poly.pdbx_seq_one_letter_code
_entity_poly.pdbx_strand_id
1 'polypeptide(L)'
;MKIGVPKEIKPQENRIGLTPESVKTLVSEGHEVIVENNGGFEAGFENEQYTNAGAKIANSAADIFNDAEIIVKVKEPQKVEVDMIRENQIVYTYLHLAAAKELTEGLIKSKSINIAYETVTDDNGRLPLLAPMSAVAGRMSVQAGAHCLEKNQKGRGLLLGGAPGVDGGTVVILGGGVVGENAAVIATGMQAKVHIVDKSEARLKQLIKKREKCYEDRRT
;
A
#
# COMPACT_ATOMS: atom_id res chain seq x y z
N MET A 1 -7.55 -11.26 -22.15
CA MET A 1 -8.39 -10.24 -21.51
C MET A 1 -7.79 -8.86 -21.78
N LYS A 2 -8.62 -7.83 -21.86
CA LYS A 2 -8.18 -6.43 -21.91
C LYS A 2 -8.09 -5.85 -20.51
N ILE A 3 -6.90 -5.40 -20.11
CA ILE A 3 -6.60 -4.88 -18.79
C ILE A 3 -6.31 -3.37 -18.91
N GLY A 4 -7.10 -2.57 -18.22
CA GLY A 4 -7.00 -1.11 -18.22
C GLY A 4 -6.35 -0.59 -16.94
N VAL A 5 -5.41 0.32 -17.08
CA VAL A 5 -4.69 0.95 -15.98
C VAL A 5 -4.84 2.47 -16.09
N PRO A 6 -5.90 3.04 -15.50
CA PRO A 6 -6.07 4.48 -15.49
C PRO A 6 -5.06 5.15 -14.55
N LYS A 7 -4.79 6.42 -14.80
CA LYS A 7 -4.04 7.29 -13.89
C LYS A 7 -4.82 7.46 -12.59
N GLU A 8 -4.11 7.46 -11.47
CA GLU A 8 -4.73 7.78 -10.18
C GLU A 8 -5.08 9.27 -10.09
N ILE A 9 -6.31 9.55 -9.67
CA ILE A 9 -6.84 10.91 -9.54
C ILE A 9 -7.14 11.31 -8.10
N LYS A 10 -6.96 10.40 -7.14
CA LYS A 10 -7.08 10.71 -5.72
C LYS A 10 -5.97 11.66 -5.31
N PRO A 11 -6.25 12.76 -4.58
CA PRO A 11 -5.21 13.68 -4.12
C PRO A 11 -4.07 12.97 -3.38
N GLN A 12 -2.82 13.32 -3.74
CA GLN A 12 -1.59 12.75 -3.18
C GLN A 12 -1.34 11.25 -3.49
N GLU A 13 -2.07 10.65 -4.44
CA GLU A 13 -1.76 9.32 -4.93
C GLU A 13 -0.96 9.43 -6.24
N ASN A 14 0.31 9.07 -6.17
CA ASN A 14 1.27 9.16 -7.26
C ASN A 14 1.69 7.79 -7.80
N ARG A 15 1.14 6.70 -7.23
CA ARG A 15 1.40 5.33 -7.70
C ARG A 15 0.55 5.00 -8.91
N ILE A 16 0.81 3.85 -9.52
CA ILE A 16 0.05 3.30 -10.64
C ILE A 16 -0.26 1.82 -10.40
N GLY A 17 -1.35 1.31 -10.95
CA GLY A 17 -1.82 -0.06 -10.72
C GLY A 17 -0.86 -1.14 -11.22
N LEU A 18 -0.14 -0.91 -12.33
CA LEU A 18 0.84 -1.84 -12.89
C LEU A 18 2.14 -1.11 -13.25
N THR A 19 3.28 -1.72 -12.94
CA THR A 19 4.59 -1.29 -13.42
C THR A 19 4.85 -1.80 -14.84
N PRO A 20 5.80 -1.21 -15.63
CA PRO A 20 6.18 -1.74 -16.94
C PRO A 20 6.58 -3.22 -16.92
N GLU A 21 7.25 -3.68 -15.86
CA GLU A 21 7.62 -5.08 -15.69
C GLU A 21 6.39 -5.99 -15.54
N SER A 22 5.42 -5.58 -14.73
CA SER A 22 4.14 -6.31 -14.57
C SER A 22 3.37 -6.35 -15.89
N VAL A 23 3.36 -5.25 -16.64
CA VAL A 23 2.75 -5.18 -17.99
C VAL A 23 3.42 -6.17 -18.93
N LYS A 24 4.74 -6.21 -18.96
CA LYS A 24 5.51 -7.15 -19.82
C LYS A 24 5.12 -8.61 -19.53
N THR A 25 4.96 -8.96 -18.25
CA THR A 25 4.52 -10.31 -17.85
C THR A 25 3.12 -10.60 -18.37
N LEU A 26 2.15 -9.71 -18.16
CA LEU A 26 0.77 -9.90 -18.61
C LEU A 26 0.66 -9.99 -20.13
N VAL A 27 1.41 -9.17 -20.87
CA VAL A 27 1.44 -9.22 -22.33
C VAL A 27 2.05 -10.53 -22.82
N SER A 28 3.11 -11.04 -22.18
CA SER A 28 3.70 -12.34 -22.53
C SER A 28 2.76 -13.52 -22.30
N GLU A 29 1.78 -13.36 -21.40
CA GLU A 29 0.72 -14.34 -21.16
C GLU A 29 -0.52 -14.16 -22.07
N GLY A 30 -0.42 -13.28 -23.06
CA GLY A 30 -1.46 -13.08 -24.08
C GLY A 30 -2.56 -12.10 -23.68
N HIS A 31 -2.34 -11.26 -22.67
CA HIS A 31 -3.27 -10.19 -22.31
C HIS A 31 -2.97 -8.91 -23.09
N GLU A 32 -3.99 -8.13 -23.38
CA GLU A 32 -3.87 -6.79 -23.91
C GLU A 32 -3.90 -5.80 -22.73
N VAL A 33 -2.87 -4.95 -22.61
CA VAL A 33 -2.80 -3.95 -21.54
C VAL A 33 -2.87 -2.55 -22.13
N ILE A 34 -3.72 -1.72 -21.54
CA ILE A 34 -3.93 -0.32 -21.93
C ILE A 34 -3.64 0.55 -20.71
N VAL A 35 -2.70 1.48 -20.82
CA VAL A 35 -2.30 2.40 -19.75
C VAL A 35 -2.67 3.82 -20.13
N GLU A 36 -3.19 4.61 -19.19
CA GLU A 36 -3.48 6.02 -19.45
C GLU A 36 -2.19 6.82 -19.67
N ASN A 37 -2.26 7.76 -20.59
CA ASN A 37 -1.17 8.68 -20.91
C ASN A 37 -0.62 9.35 -19.64
N ASN A 38 0.69 9.26 -19.43
CA ASN A 38 1.38 9.74 -18.26
C ASN A 38 0.85 9.16 -16.92
N GLY A 39 0.16 8.01 -16.94
CA GLY A 39 -0.37 7.37 -15.73
C GLY A 39 0.70 6.97 -14.74
N GLY A 40 1.89 6.55 -15.22
CA GLY A 40 3.02 6.15 -14.38
C GLY A 40 4.03 7.26 -14.07
N PHE A 41 3.88 8.46 -14.66
CA PHE A 41 4.90 9.51 -14.62
C PHE A 41 5.33 9.89 -13.20
N GLU A 42 4.37 10.12 -12.30
CA GLU A 42 4.65 10.47 -10.90
C GLU A 42 5.30 9.32 -10.10
N ALA A 43 5.17 8.08 -10.60
CA ALA A 43 5.83 6.90 -10.05
C ALA A 43 7.21 6.64 -10.69
N GLY A 44 7.65 7.50 -11.61
CA GLY A 44 8.94 7.39 -12.30
C GLY A 44 8.91 6.50 -13.55
N PHE A 45 7.73 6.23 -14.11
CA PHE A 45 7.56 5.42 -15.31
C PHE A 45 7.00 6.26 -16.49
N GLU A 46 7.82 6.37 -17.53
CA GLU A 46 7.46 7.07 -18.78
C GLU A 46 6.57 6.19 -19.68
N ASN A 47 5.78 6.82 -20.54
CA ASN A 47 4.95 6.11 -21.52
C ASN A 47 5.75 5.14 -22.39
N GLU A 48 6.97 5.52 -22.77
CA GLU A 48 7.86 4.70 -23.59
C GLU A 48 8.19 3.36 -22.92
N GLN A 49 8.35 3.33 -21.60
CA GLN A 49 8.60 2.09 -20.86
C GLN A 49 7.40 1.13 -20.94
N TYR A 50 6.18 1.66 -20.92
CA TYR A 50 4.96 0.88 -21.08
C TYR A 50 4.78 0.37 -22.51
N THR A 51 5.04 1.20 -23.53
CA THR A 51 4.98 0.77 -24.93
C THR A 51 6.04 -0.27 -25.25
N ASN A 52 7.26 -0.14 -24.71
CA ASN A 52 8.32 -1.14 -24.82
C ASN A 52 7.97 -2.45 -24.10
N ALA A 53 7.12 -2.40 -23.07
CA ALA A 53 6.58 -3.58 -22.40
C ALA A 53 5.38 -4.22 -23.15
N GLY A 54 4.92 -3.61 -24.26
CA GLY A 54 3.84 -4.10 -25.10
C GLY A 54 2.44 -3.53 -24.75
N ALA A 55 2.34 -2.52 -23.89
CA ALA A 55 1.08 -1.84 -23.62
C ALA A 55 0.72 -0.84 -24.73
N LYS A 56 -0.57 -0.57 -24.87
CA LYS A 56 -1.11 0.58 -25.59
C LYS A 56 -1.27 1.77 -24.64
N ILE A 57 -1.09 2.98 -25.15
CA ILE A 57 -1.36 4.21 -24.38
C ILE A 57 -2.72 4.78 -24.80
N ALA A 58 -3.61 4.98 -23.82
CA ALA A 58 -4.89 5.66 -24.01
C ALA A 58 -4.78 7.14 -23.66
N ASN A 59 -5.57 7.98 -24.30
CA ASN A 59 -5.53 9.42 -24.05
C ASN A 59 -6.31 9.85 -22.79
N SER A 60 -7.26 9.03 -22.36
CA SER A 60 -8.13 9.35 -21.21
C SER A 60 -8.53 8.10 -20.42
N ALA A 61 -8.91 8.31 -19.15
CA ALA A 61 -9.52 7.27 -18.33
C ALA A 61 -10.81 6.74 -18.98
N ALA A 62 -11.61 7.60 -19.60
CA ALA A 62 -12.86 7.22 -20.24
C ALA A 62 -12.63 6.16 -21.36
N ASP A 63 -11.58 6.31 -22.18
CA ASP A 63 -11.22 5.34 -23.19
C ASP A 63 -10.90 3.98 -22.56
N ILE A 64 -10.19 3.99 -21.43
CA ILE A 64 -9.81 2.77 -20.68
C ILE A 64 -11.04 2.10 -20.10
N PHE A 65 -11.88 2.84 -19.36
CA PHE A 65 -13.09 2.28 -18.76
C PHE A 65 -14.06 1.73 -19.81
N ASN A 66 -14.10 2.34 -21.00
CA ASN A 66 -14.96 1.88 -22.10
C ASN A 66 -14.44 0.60 -22.76
N ASP A 67 -13.12 0.40 -22.86
CA ASP A 67 -12.53 -0.72 -23.65
C ASP A 67 -12.10 -1.91 -22.78
N ALA A 68 -11.67 -1.69 -21.55
CA ALA A 68 -11.10 -2.73 -20.68
C ALA A 68 -12.16 -3.66 -20.06
N GLU A 69 -11.82 -4.94 -19.90
CA GLU A 69 -12.61 -5.93 -19.17
C GLU A 69 -12.28 -5.86 -17.66
N ILE A 70 -11.02 -5.57 -17.35
CA ILE A 70 -10.51 -5.42 -15.97
C ILE A 70 -9.89 -4.04 -15.84
N ILE A 71 -10.28 -3.32 -14.80
CA ILE A 71 -9.64 -2.07 -14.36
C ILE A 71 -8.73 -2.38 -13.17
N VAL A 72 -7.44 -2.06 -13.30
CA VAL A 72 -6.44 -2.24 -12.24
C VAL A 72 -6.00 -0.88 -11.73
N LYS A 73 -6.23 -0.63 -10.45
CA LYS A 73 -5.90 0.64 -9.77
C LYS A 73 -5.13 0.40 -8.48
N VAL A 74 -4.67 1.46 -7.87
CA VAL A 74 -4.11 1.44 -6.51
C VAL A 74 -5.19 1.81 -5.50
N LYS A 75 -5.88 2.93 -5.71
CA LYS A 75 -6.90 3.46 -4.81
C LYS A 75 -8.30 3.19 -5.30
N GLU A 76 -9.22 3.28 -4.35
CA GLU A 76 -10.65 3.17 -4.60
C GLU A 76 -11.08 4.14 -5.71
N PRO A 77 -12.00 3.71 -6.60
CA PRO A 77 -12.52 4.56 -7.65
C PRO A 77 -13.15 5.84 -7.06
N GLN A 78 -12.78 6.99 -7.61
CA GLN A 78 -13.38 8.25 -7.25
C GLN A 78 -14.75 8.39 -7.94
N LYS A 79 -15.60 9.31 -7.49
CA LYS A 79 -16.97 9.44 -7.98
C LYS A 79 -17.08 9.46 -9.51
N VAL A 80 -16.23 10.23 -10.17
CA VAL A 80 -16.20 10.33 -11.64
C VAL A 80 -15.82 9.00 -12.32
N GLU A 81 -15.00 8.18 -11.66
CA GLU A 81 -14.62 6.86 -12.17
C GLU A 81 -15.73 5.84 -11.94
N VAL A 82 -16.44 5.92 -10.80
CA VAL A 82 -17.60 5.06 -10.49
C VAL A 82 -18.68 5.21 -11.58
N ASP A 83 -18.88 6.42 -12.08
CA ASP A 83 -19.84 6.73 -13.13
C ASP A 83 -19.45 6.12 -14.50
N MET A 84 -18.18 5.77 -14.69
CA MET A 84 -17.64 5.12 -15.91
C MET A 84 -17.63 3.58 -15.83
N ILE A 85 -17.74 3.02 -14.62
CA ILE A 85 -17.70 1.56 -14.42
C ILE A 85 -18.95 0.91 -15.04
N ARG A 86 -18.72 -0.16 -15.81
CA ARG A 86 -19.78 -0.87 -16.53
C ARG A 86 -20.25 -2.13 -15.78
N GLU A 87 -21.45 -2.58 -16.08
CA GLU A 87 -21.97 -3.86 -15.62
C GLU A 87 -21.03 -5.01 -16.03
N ASN A 88 -20.75 -5.93 -15.11
CA ASN A 88 -19.81 -7.05 -15.25
C ASN A 88 -18.33 -6.68 -15.47
N GLN A 89 -17.97 -5.40 -15.48
CA GLN A 89 -16.56 -4.99 -15.51
C GLN A 89 -15.89 -5.34 -14.18
N ILE A 90 -14.68 -5.89 -14.24
CA ILE A 90 -13.92 -6.24 -13.04
C ILE A 90 -13.13 -5.00 -12.59
N VAL A 91 -13.23 -4.65 -11.32
CA VAL A 91 -12.42 -3.59 -10.69
C VAL A 91 -11.55 -4.23 -9.62
N TYR A 92 -10.23 -4.13 -9.80
CA TYR A 92 -9.23 -4.74 -8.93
C TYR A 92 -8.33 -3.67 -8.32
N THR A 93 -8.53 -3.38 -7.03
CA THR A 93 -7.91 -2.25 -6.32
C THR A 93 -8.10 -2.35 -4.80
N TYR A 94 -7.48 -1.45 -4.01
CA TYR A 94 -7.88 -1.22 -2.62
C TYR A 94 -9.20 -0.45 -2.59
N LEU A 95 -10.23 -1.01 -1.98
CA LEU A 95 -11.59 -0.45 -2.01
C LEU A 95 -11.98 0.31 -0.74
N HIS A 96 -11.52 -0.11 0.43
CA HIS A 96 -11.84 0.51 1.74
C HIS A 96 -13.34 0.72 2.00
N LEU A 97 -14.21 -0.21 1.57
CA LEU A 97 -15.66 -0.05 1.54
C LEU A 97 -16.29 0.19 2.91
N ALA A 98 -15.72 -0.36 3.99
CA ALA A 98 -16.27 -0.23 5.35
C ALA A 98 -16.46 1.23 5.81
N ALA A 99 -15.64 2.16 5.30
CA ALA A 99 -15.70 3.58 5.63
C ALA A 99 -16.29 4.45 4.49
N ALA A 100 -16.73 3.84 3.36
CA ALA A 100 -17.07 4.54 2.13
C ALA A 100 -18.46 4.14 1.62
N LYS A 101 -19.51 4.59 2.31
CA LYS A 101 -20.91 4.22 1.99
C LYS A 101 -21.29 4.59 0.56
N GLU A 102 -21.03 5.83 0.13
CA GLU A 102 -21.38 6.31 -1.21
C GLU A 102 -20.68 5.53 -2.31
N LEU A 103 -19.40 5.19 -2.12
CA LEU A 103 -18.65 4.33 -3.03
C LEU A 103 -19.29 2.94 -3.11
N THR A 104 -19.63 2.36 -1.97
CA THR A 104 -20.26 1.02 -1.90
C THR A 104 -21.58 1.01 -2.67
N GLU A 105 -22.44 2.01 -2.45
CA GLU A 105 -23.72 2.15 -3.16
C GLU A 105 -23.52 2.35 -4.68
N GLY A 106 -22.52 3.13 -5.07
CA GLY A 106 -22.15 3.35 -6.47
C GLY A 106 -21.69 2.07 -7.16
N LEU A 107 -20.82 1.29 -6.52
CA LEU A 107 -20.35 0.01 -7.04
C LEU A 107 -21.47 -1.04 -7.11
N ILE A 108 -22.39 -1.07 -6.15
CA ILE A 108 -23.58 -1.94 -6.22
C ILE A 108 -24.46 -1.55 -7.43
N LYS A 109 -24.68 -0.23 -7.63
CA LYS A 109 -25.49 0.28 -8.74
C LYS A 109 -24.87 -0.02 -10.09
N SER A 110 -23.54 0.01 -10.22
CA SER A 110 -22.84 -0.31 -11.47
C SER A 110 -22.92 -1.78 -11.85
N LYS A 111 -23.26 -2.68 -10.90
CA LYS A 111 -23.26 -4.13 -11.06
C LYS A 111 -21.92 -4.69 -11.53
N SER A 112 -20.84 -4.03 -11.19
CA SER A 112 -19.47 -4.47 -11.45
C SER A 112 -19.03 -5.60 -10.53
N ILE A 113 -17.95 -6.28 -10.90
CA ILE A 113 -17.30 -7.31 -10.09
C ILE A 113 -16.11 -6.64 -9.40
N ASN A 114 -16.19 -6.47 -8.06
CA ASN A 114 -15.21 -5.72 -7.33
C ASN A 114 -14.35 -6.65 -6.47
N ILE A 115 -13.03 -6.65 -6.71
CA ILE A 115 -12.06 -7.46 -5.98
C ILE A 115 -11.15 -6.51 -5.19
N ALA A 116 -11.29 -6.55 -3.86
CA ALA A 116 -10.49 -5.72 -2.97
C ALA A 116 -9.14 -6.36 -2.66
N TYR A 117 -8.03 -5.66 -2.93
CA TYR A 117 -6.68 -6.16 -2.59
C TYR A 117 -6.55 -6.51 -1.11
N GLU A 118 -7.16 -5.72 -0.23
CA GLU A 118 -7.09 -5.90 1.22
C GLU A 118 -7.81 -7.16 1.74
N THR A 119 -8.58 -7.85 0.90
CA THR A 119 -9.29 -9.08 1.29
C THR A 119 -8.77 -10.34 0.59
N VAL A 120 -7.81 -10.20 -0.33
CA VAL A 120 -7.17 -11.36 -0.98
C VAL A 120 -6.30 -12.10 0.03
N THR A 121 -6.57 -13.38 0.22
CA THR A 121 -5.84 -14.25 1.15
C THR A 121 -5.03 -15.31 0.41
N ASP A 122 -3.88 -15.71 1.01
CA ASP A 122 -3.19 -16.94 0.64
C ASP A 122 -3.83 -18.16 1.32
N ASP A 123 -3.34 -19.37 1.03
CA ASP A 123 -3.84 -20.65 1.59
C ASP A 123 -3.71 -20.71 3.13
N ASN A 124 -2.91 -19.85 3.74
CA ASN A 124 -2.74 -19.74 5.20
C ASN A 124 -3.59 -18.62 5.80
N GLY A 125 -4.48 -17.98 5.03
CA GLY A 125 -5.30 -16.86 5.47
C GLY A 125 -4.53 -15.55 5.67
N ARG A 126 -3.31 -15.42 5.14
CA ARG A 126 -2.55 -14.16 5.18
C ARG A 126 -3.02 -13.25 4.07
N LEU A 127 -2.76 -11.96 4.22
CA LEU A 127 -3.14 -10.92 3.27
C LEU A 127 -1.91 -10.43 2.47
N PRO A 128 -1.49 -11.17 1.42
CA PRO A 128 -0.22 -10.92 0.72
C PRO A 128 -0.18 -9.55 0.03
N LEU A 129 -1.32 -9.04 -0.43
CA LEU A 129 -1.39 -7.75 -1.10
C LEU A 129 -1.47 -6.58 -0.11
N LEU A 130 -1.94 -6.79 1.12
CA LEU A 130 -2.00 -5.78 2.17
C LEU A 130 -0.68 -5.69 2.98
N ALA A 131 0.00 -6.81 3.17
CA ALA A 131 1.19 -6.90 4.04
C ALA A 131 2.31 -5.90 3.66
N PRO A 132 2.66 -5.67 2.37
CA PRO A 132 3.69 -4.71 1.99
C PRO A 132 3.36 -3.27 2.43
N MET A 133 2.12 -2.84 2.25
CA MET A 133 1.68 -1.50 2.67
C MET A 133 1.65 -1.37 4.19
N SER A 134 1.24 -2.42 4.89
CA SER A 134 1.29 -2.49 6.35
C SER A 134 2.73 -2.38 6.87
N ALA A 135 3.70 -3.00 6.18
CA ALA A 135 5.11 -2.89 6.53
C ALA A 135 5.62 -1.45 6.34
N VAL A 136 5.29 -0.80 5.22
CA VAL A 136 5.63 0.61 4.98
C VAL A 136 5.02 1.51 6.06
N ALA A 137 3.72 1.35 6.35
CA ALA A 137 3.03 2.13 7.37
C ALA A 137 3.68 2.00 8.75
N GLY A 138 4.05 0.78 9.15
CA GLY A 138 4.76 0.53 10.41
C GLY A 138 6.10 1.24 10.49
N ARG A 139 6.88 1.20 9.41
CA ARG A 139 8.18 1.88 9.35
C ARG A 139 8.04 3.41 9.36
N MET A 140 7.10 3.93 8.56
CA MET A 140 6.81 5.35 8.50
C MET A 140 6.27 5.93 9.80
N SER A 141 5.49 5.16 10.58
CA SER A 141 4.91 5.64 11.84
C SER A 141 5.95 6.12 12.84
N VAL A 142 7.10 5.47 12.89
CA VAL A 142 8.19 5.85 13.80
C VAL A 142 8.90 7.13 13.32
N GLN A 143 9.12 7.28 12.00
CA GLN A 143 9.64 8.51 11.42
C GLN A 143 8.72 9.70 11.71
N ALA A 144 7.42 9.54 11.40
CA ALA A 144 6.43 10.58 11.65
C ALA A 144 6.33 10.91 13.14
N GLY A 145 6.35 9.89 14.01
CA GLY A 145 6.34 10.08 15.45
C GLY A 145 7.57 10.83 15.97
N ALA A 146 8.77 10.50 15.46
CA ALA A 146 10.00 11.21 15.81
C ALA A 146 9.95 12.68 15.37
N HIS A 147 9.46 12.95 14.14
CA HIS A 147 9.25 14.30 13.65
C HIS A 147 8.26 15.10 14.52
N CYS A 148 7.14 14.49 14.90
CA CYS A 148 6.17 15.14 15.79
C CYS A 148 6.71 15.46 17.20
N LEU A 149 7.81 14.84 17.63
CA LEU A 149 8.46 15.16 18.92
C LEU A 149 9.32 16.42 18.89
N GLU A 150 9.65 16.94 17.71
CA GLU A 150 10.49 18.11 17.53
C GLU A 150 9.81 19.41 18.04
N LYS A 151 10.59 20.35 18.58
CA LYS A 151 10.05 21.63 19.11
C LYS A 151 9.38 22.49 18.05
N ASN A 152 9.91 22.53 16.82
CA ASN A 152 9.34 23.25 15.68
C ASN A 152 7.97 22.67 15.25
N GLN A 153 7.71 21.39 15.54
CA GLN A 153 6.41 20.73 15.35
C GLN A 153 5.49 20.86 16.58
N LYS A 154 5.82 21.72 17.53
CA LYS A 154 5.14 21.86 18.82
C LYS A 154 5.21 20.60 19.70
N GLY A 155 6.12 19.71 19.40
CA GLY A 155 6.38 18.50 20.16
C GLY A 155 7.10 18.78 21.49
N ARG A 156 7.28 17.71 22.26
CA ARG A 156 7.90 17.77 23.59
C ARG A 156 9.39 18.19 23.54
N GLY A 157 10.06 18.09 22.40
CA GLY A 157 11.52 18.32 22.27
C GLY A 157 12.33 17.12 22.78
N LEU A 158 11.85 15.91 22.51
CA LEU A 158 12.50 14.67 22.91
C LEU A 158 13.17 14.04 21.70
N LEU A 159 14.46 13.70 21.82
CA LEU A 159 15.17 12.88 20.84
C LEU A 159 14.82 11.40 21.10
N LEU A 160 14.19 10.75 20.13
CA LEU A 160 13.66 9.41 20.30
C LEU A 160 14.72 8.37 20.71
N GLY A 161 15.91 8.46 20.12
CA GLY A 161 17.02 7.56 20.43
C GLY A 161 17.89 8.00 21.63
N GLY A 162 17.62 9.15 22.21
CA GLY A 162 18.50 9.73 23.24
C GLY A 162 19.85 10.19 22.69
N ALA A 163 20.79 10.49 23.60
CA ALA A 163 22.16 10.86 23.30
C ALA A 163 23.07 10.45 24.49
N PRO A 164 24.41 10.48 24.37
CA PRO A 164 25.27 10.20 25.51
C PRO A 164 24.90 11.05 26.72
N GLY A 165 24.52 10.40 27.83
CA GLY A 165 24.05 11.04 29.06
C GLY A 165 22.57 11.51 29.03
N VAL A 166 21.82 11.26 27.99
CA VAL A 166 20.39 11.61 27.88
C VAL A 166 19.60 10.40 27.46
N ASP A 167 18.59 10.01 28.24
CA ASP A 167 17.73 8.87 27.93
C ASP A 167 16.89 9.10 26.67
N GLY A 168 16.70 8.02 25.90
CA GLY A 168 15.81 8.00 24.75
C GLY A 168 14.32 7.97 25.13
N GLY A 169 13.47 8.12 24.14
CA GLY A 169 12.03 8.05 24.28
C GLY A 169 11.51 6.63 24.44
N THR A 170 10.28 6.54 24.95
CA THR A 170 9.53 5.28 25.00
C THR A 170 8.48 5.24 23.90
N VAL A 171 8.46 4.15 23.12
CA VAL A 171 7.46 3.88 22.07
C VAL A 171 6.56 2.74 22.53
N VAL A 172 5.27 3.00 22.64
CA VAL A 172 4.25 2.00 22.93
C VAL A 172 3.52 1.65 21.66
N ILE A 173 3.52 0.37 21.28
CA ILE A 173 2.90 -0.14 20.07
C ILE A 173 1.68 -0.98 20.45
N LEU A 174 0.50 -0.58 20.02
CA LEU A 174 -0.75 -1.28 20.24
C LEU A 174 -1.03 -2.18 19.03
N GLY A 175 -0.87 -3.50 19.23
CA GLY A 175 -1.01 -4.54 18.20
C GLY A 175 0.33 -4.98 17.62
N GLY A 176 0.63 -6.27 17.73
CA GLY A 176 1.84 -6.92 17.21
C GLY A 176 1.69 -7.48 15.79
N GLY A 177 0.73 -6.99 14.98
CA GLY A 177 0.55 -7.37 13.58
C GLY A 177 1.70 -6.91 12.68
N VAL A 178 1.50 -6.93 11.36
CA VAL A 178 2.54 -6.52 10.39
C VAL A 178 3.00 -5.07 10.61
N VAL A 179 2.05 -4.15 10.85
CA VAL A 179 2.35 -2.74 11.14
C VAL A 179 3.20 -2.62 12.41
N GLY A 180 2.71 -3.21 13.53
CA GLY A 180 3.39 -3.09 14.83
C GLY A 180 4.76 -3.75 14.85
N GLU A 181 4.94 -4.89 14.19
CA GLU A 181 6.25 -5.55 14.03
C GLU A 181 7.24 -4.63 13.31
N ASN A 182 6.83 -4.02 12.19
CA ASN A 182 7.71 -3.13 11.43
C ASN A 182 7.99 -1.82 12.17
N ALA A 183 7.03 -1.28 12.92
CA ALA A 183 7.26 -0.13 13.80
C ALA A 183 8.28 -0.48 14.90
N ALA A 184 8.16 -1.65 15.52
CA ALA A 184 9.09 -2.11 16.54
C ALA A 184 10.54 -2.25 16.02
N VAL A 185 10.71 -2.76 14.79
CA VAL A 185 12.03 -2.87 14.15
C VAL A 185 12.69 -1.50 14.03
N ILE A 186 11.96 -0.49 13.52
CA ILE A 186 12.53 0.85 13.35
C ILE A 186 12.76 1.54 14.70
N ALA A 187 11.77 1.51 15.60
CA ALA A 187 11.92 2.15 16.91
C ALA A 187 13.09 1.57 17.74
N THR A 188 13.28 0.24 17.67
CA THR A 188 14.43 -0.43 18.30
C THR A 188 15.74 -0.04 17.62
N GLY A 189 15.75 0.05 16.28
CA GLY A 189 16.92 0.50 15.51
C GLY A 189 17.33 1.94 15.85
N MET A 190 16.36 2.79 16.19
CA MET A 190 16.59 4.15 16.71
C MET A 190 16.94 4.19 18.20
N GLN A 191 17.13 3.04 18.85
CA GLN A 191 17.50 2.91 20.27
C GLN A 191 16.42 3.39 21.26
N ALA A 192 15.17 3.52 20.83
CA ALA A 192 14.06 3.84 21.72
C ALA A 192 13.74 2.64 22.64
N LYS A 193 13.17 2.91 23.81
CA LYS A 193 12.57 1.88 24.66
C LYS A 193 11.22 1.47 24.05
N VAL A 194 11.09 0.21 23.63
CA VAL A 194 9.90 -0.26 22.89
C VAL A 194 9.07 -1.23 23.73
N HIS A 195 7.78 -0.96 23.84
CA HIS A 195 6.79 -1.85 24.43
C HIS A 195 5.74 -2.21 23.38
N ILE A 196 5.47 -3.51 23.22
CA ILE A 196 4.39 -3.99 22.32
C ILE A 196 3.30 -4.61 23.20
N VAL A 197 2.07 -4.20 22.95
CA VAL A 197 0.87 -4.74 23.59
C VAL A 197 0.04 -5.45 22.52
N ASP A 198 -0.26 -6.73 22.75
CA ASP A 198 -1.12 -7.53 21.86
C ASP A 198 -1.97 -8.48 22.71
N LYS A 199 -3.17 -8.78 22.24
CA LYS A 199 -4.07 -9.76 22.90
C LYS A 199 -3.59 -11.20 22.75
N SER A 200 -2.71 -11.50 21.80
CA SER A 200 -2.16 -12.82 21.52
C SER A 200 -0.80 -12.99 22.16
N GLU A 201 -0.72 -13.74 23.24
CA GLU A 201 0.54 -14.12 23.89
C GLU A 201 1.47 -14.89 22.95
N ALA A 202 0.90 -15.76 22.10
CA ALA A 202 1.65 -16.50 21.09
C ALA A 202 2.35 -15.56 20.10
N ARG A 203 1.67 -14.48 19.69
CA ARG A 203 2.25 -13.46 18.82
C ARG A 203 3.40 -12.70 19.49
N LEU A 204 3.24 -12.32 20.75
CA LEU A 204 4.30 -11.66 21.52
C LEU A 204 5.55 -12.55 21.64
N LYS A 205 5.39 -13.83 21.91
CA LYS A 205 6.50 -14.81 21.95
C LYS A 205 7.23 -14.93 20.60
N GLN A 206 6.50 -14.89 19.47
CA GLN A 206 7.11 -14.88 18.13
C GLN A 206 7.95 -13.62 17.88
N LEU A 207 7.46 -12.45 18.28
CA LEU A 207 8.16 -11.18 18.11
C LEU A 207 9.45 -11.13 18.92
N ILE A 208 9.46 -11.65 20.14
CA ILE A 208 10.65 -11.76 20.99
C ILE A 208 11.71 -12.63 20.32
N LYS A 209 11.34 -13.84 19.86
CA LYS A 209 12.27 -14.75 19.17
C LYS A 209 12.89 -14.15 17.91
N LYS A 210 12.12 -13.41 17.12
CA LYS A 210 12.64 -12.70 15.93
C LYS A 210 13.68 -11.65 16.31
N ARG A 211 13.46 -10.95 17.40
CA ARG A 211 14.39 -9.92 17.89
C ARG A 211 15.73 -10.53 18.32
N GLU A 212 15.71 -11.64 19.05
CA GLU A 212 16.92 -12.34 19.48
C GLU A 212 17.78 -12.76 18.28
N LYS A 213 17.19 -13.36 17.24
CA LYS A 213 17.89 -13.73 16.00
C LYS A 213 18.50 -12.51 15.28
N CYS A 214 17.80 -11.38 15.19
CA CYS A 214 18.33 -10.18 14.55
C CYS A 214 19.54 -9.56 15.30
N TYR A 215 19.73 -9.88 16.58
CA TYR A 215 20.88 -9.43 17.35
C TYR A 215 22.07 -10.41 17.24
N GLU A 216 21.81 -11.72 17.07
CA GLU A 216 22.85 -12.72 16.82
C GLU A 216 23.51 -12.51 15.46
N ASP A 217 22.74 -12.29 14.39
CA ASP A 217 23.24 -12.05 13.02
C ASP A 217 24.04 -10.73 12.87
N ARG A 218 23.97 -9.81 13.83
CA ARG A 218 24.75 -8.57 13.80
C ARG A 218 26.05 -8.66 14.61
N ARG A 219 26.33 -9.79 15.26
CA ARG A 219 27.55 -10.02 16.04
C ARG A 219 28.56 -10.92 15.30
N THR A 220 28.22 -11.41 14.11
CA THR A 220 29.12 -12.08 13.16
C THR A 220 29.51 -11.13 12.05
#